data_f519e7744f78a3faa0100df9ba86c825
#
_entry.id   f519e7744f78a3faa0100df9ba86c825
#
_cell.length_a   1.000
_cell.length_b   1.000
_cell.length_c   1.000
_cell.angle_alpha   90.00
_cell.angle_beta   90.00
_cell.angle_gamma   90.00
#
_symmetry.space_group_name_H-M   'P 1'
#
loop_
_entity.id
_entity.type
_entity.pdbx_description
1 polymer ?
#
loop_
_entity_poly.entity_id
_entity_poly.type
_entity_poly.pdbx_seq_one_letter_code
_entity_poly.pdbx_strand_id
1 'polypeptide(L)'
;MLSIRSKFQEKLSETIKAVVPILAIVLILCFSIAPIPPSILVSFLLGATLLIVGMLLFNVGVELSMTPIGERVGAIMTRSKKVLIVVLVSFVMGFAITISEPDLQVLAEQVPSIPNLTLILAVAAGVASFLVLAILRMLFSIPLAYLLVFFYTIIFGLTFFVPGDFLAIAFDSGGVTTGPMTVPFIMSFGIGISAIRSDKHAADDSFGLVAMCSIGPILAVLILGMIFNPAQTEQVSESIPIIDNTVDLWKLFMVEFPTYIEEIALSILPIIVFYGIVQLISRDVTKRTLIKIAIGMTYTYIGLVLFLTGVNVGFMPAGNYLGQTIAGLPYAWIIIPIGMIIGYFIVLAEPAVFVLTKQVEEMTDGAISAKAMGLSLSIGVAVSVGLAMTRVLTGISILWFLVPGYAIALLLTFFVSKIFTAIAFDSGGVASGPMTATFLLPFAMGACEAYGGNIITDAFGIVAMVAMTPLITIQVMGLIARIKESKLHKGAVYQEVHTALDAYGDMEIIEL
;
A
#
# COMPACT_ATOMS: atom_id res chain seq x y z
N MET A 1 -12.18 -0.67 29.02
CA MET A 1 -13.00 -1.11 27.85
C MET A 1 -13.66 0.11 27.24
N LEU A 2 -13.11 0.67 26.17
CA LEU A 2 -13.82 1.67 25.38
C LEU A 2 -15.11 1.02 24.85
N SER A 3 -16.25 1.69 24.96
CA SER A 3 -17.51 1.15 24.48
C SER A 3 -17.44 0.94 22.97
N ILE A 4 -18.12 -0.05 22.41
CA ILE A 4 -18.20 -0.29 20.95
C ILE A 4 -18.56 1.02 20.21
N ARG A 5 -19.39 1.84 20.83
CA ARG A 5 -19.79 3.15 20.30
C ARG A 5 -18.62 4.14 20.17
N SER A 6 -17.67 4.14 21.14
CA SER A 6 -16.50 5.05 21.06
C SER A 6 -15.51 4.62 19.98
N LYS A 7 -15.28 3.32 19.80
CA LYS A 7 -14.45 2.78 18.70
C LYS A 7 -15.04 3.10 17.32
N PHE A 8 -16.36 2.96 17.16
CA PHE A 8 -17.03 3.29 15.91
C PHE A 8 -16.93 4.80 15.60
N GLN A 9 -17.12 5.66 16.61
CA GLN A 9 -16.97 7.12 16.46
C GLN A 9 -15.52 7.52 16.12
N GLU A 10 -14.54 6.85 16.71
CA GLU A 10 -13.12 7.04 16.40
C GLU A 10 -12.84 6.70 14.93
N LYS A 11 -13.26 5.52 14.47
CA LYS A 11 -13.10 5.07 13.07
C LYS A 11 -13.83 5.96 12.07
N LEU A 12 -15.03 6.43 12.41
CA LEU A 12 -15.76 7.38 11.58
C LEU A 12 -15.01 8.72 11.47
N SER A 13 -14.49 9.23 12.59
CA SER A 13 -13.70 10.47 12.59
C SER A 13 -12.41 10.33 11.77
N GLU A 14 -11.74 9.18 11.84
CA GLU A 14 -10.56 8.87 11.05
C GLU A 14 -10.89 8.85 9.55
N THR A 15 -11.94 8.14 9.16
CA THR A 15 -12.39 8.05 7.77
C THR A 15 -12.78 9.41 7.18
N ILE A 16 -13.52 10.23 7.94
CA ILE A 16 -13.89 11.58 7.51
C ILE A 16 -12.64 12.45 7.32
N LYS A 17 -11.70 12.42 8.26
CA LYS A 17 -10.43 13.17 8.16
C LYS A 17 -9.58 12.73 6.98
N ALA A 18 -9.68 11.50 6.57
CA ALA A 18 -8.98 10.96 5.42
C ALA A 18 -9.58 11.43 4.09
N VAL A 19 -10.91 11.38 3.95
CA VAL A 19 -11.60 11.62 2.66
C VAL A 19 -11.88 13.10 2.42
N VAL A 20 -12.28 13.85 3.47
CA VAL A 20 -12.70 15.26 3.34
C VAL A 20 -11.64 16.17 2.71
N PRO A 21 -10.33 16.06 3.00
CA PRO A 21 -9.33 16.90 2.33
C PRO A 21 -9.30 16.69 0.82
N ILE A 22 -9.41 15.45 0.33
CA ILE A 22 -9.43 15.14 -1.11
C ILE A 22 -10.69 15.71 -1.74
N LEU A 23 -11.84 15.50 -1.08
CA LEU A 23 -13.12 16.09 -1.50
C LEU A 23 -13.02 17.62 -1.62
N ALA A 24 -12.44 18.27 -0.61
CA ALA A 24 -12.25 19.73 -0.61
C ALA A 24 -11.34 20.20 -1.75
N ILE A 25 -10.22 19.52 -1.99
CA ILE A 25 -9.29 19.84 -3.09
C ILE A 25 -10.03 19.73 -4.43
N VAL A 26 -10.71 18.61 -4.68
CA VAL A 26 -11.46 18.40 -5.93
C VAL A 26 -12.52 19.50 -6.11
N LEU A 27 -13.30 19.83 -5.08
CA LEU A 27 -14.29 20.90 -5.15
C LEU A 27 -13.66 22.27 -5.44
N ILE A 28 -12.55 22.61 -4.77
CA ILE A 28 -11.82 23.86 -5.03
C ILE A 28 -11.37 23.91 -6.50
N LEU A 29 -10.81 22.82 -7.02
CA LEU A 29 -10.39 22.75 -8.43
C LEU A 29 -11.58 22.89 -9.39
N CYS A 30 -12.70 22.22 -9.10
CA CYS A 30 -13.90 22.27 -9.92
C CYS A 30 -14.52 23.67 -10.00
N PHE A 31 -14.50 24.42 -8.91
CA PHE A 31 -15.06 25.77 -8.86
C PHE A 31 -14.05 26.88 -9.19
N SER A 32 -12.80 26.53 -9.53
CA SER A 32 -11.75 27.51 -9.84
C SER A 32 -11.17 27.33 -11.25
N ILE A 33 -10.28 26.35 -11.42
CA ILE A 33 -9.44 26.21 -12.62
C ILE A 33 -9.84 25.06 -13.55
N ALA A 34 -10.55 24.07 -13.05
CA ALA A 34 -10.92 22.86 -13.79
C ALA A 34 -12.43 22.55 -13.65
N PRO A 35 -13.30 23.33 -14.30
CA PRO A 35 -14.73 23.09 -14.23
C PRO A 35 -15.07 21.72 -14.80
N ILE A 36 -15.82 20.91 -14.05
CA ILE A 36 -16.28 19.59 -14.47
C ILE A 36 -17.77 19.59 -14.75
N PRO A 37 -18.26 18.69 -15.62
CA PRO A 37 -19.69 18.52 -15.87
C PRO A 37 -20.45 18.22 -14.56
N PRO A 38 -21.65 18.78 -14.38
CA PRO A 38 -22.46 18.54 -13.18
C PRO A 38 -22.72 17.05 -12.90
N SER A 39 -22.82 16.23 -13.94
CA SER A 39 -23.00 14.77 -13.82
C SER A 39 -21.81 14.11 -13.13
N ILE A 40 -20.58 14.44 -13.53
CA ILE A 40 -19.35 13.92 -12.88
C ILE A 40 -19.24 14.43 -11.45
N LEU A 41 -19.59 15.71 -11.20
CA LEU A 41 -19.57 16.26 -9.85
C LEU A 41 -20.55 15.54 -8.92
N VAL A 42 -21.78 15.29 -9.38
CA VAL A 42 -22.79 14.57 -8.57
C VAL A 42 -22.35 13.13 -8.35
N SER A 43 -21.81 12.45 -9.38
CA SER A 43 -21.24 11.11 -9.26
C SER A 43 -20.11 11.06 -8.22
N PHE A 44 -19.21 12.04 -8.25
CA PHE A 44 -18.12 12.18 -7.29
C PHE A 44 -18.60 12.39 -5.85
N LEU A 45 -19.62 13.23 -5.63
CA LEU A 45 -20.18 13.47 -4.28
C LEU A 45 -20.90 12.23 -3.73
N LEU A 46 -21.66 11.52 -4.57
CA LEU A 46 -22.28 10.25 -4.19
C LEU A 46 -21.22 9.20 -3.91
N GLY A 47 -20.20 9.11 -4.80
CA GLY A 47 -19.05 8.23 -4.63
C GLY A 47 -18.31 8.51 -3.31
N ALA A 48 -18.09 9.77 -2.94
CA ALA A 48 -17.46 10.15 -1.67
C ALA A 48 -18.27 9.66 -0.45
N THR A 49 -19.60 9.73 -0.54
CA THR A 49 -20.47 9.23 0.53
C THR A 49 -20.36 7.71 0.67
N LEU A 50 -20.40 6.97 -0.45
CA LEU A 50 -20.23 5.51 -0.49
C LEU A 50 -18.84 5.12 -0.01
N LEU A 51 -17.80 5.86 -0.39
CA LEU A 51 -16.42 5.64 0.03
C LEU A 51 -16.27 5.81 1.55
N ILE A 52 -16.82 6.86 2.16
CA ILE A 52 -16.74 7.09 3.59
C ILE A 52 -17.43 5.95 4.36
N VAL A 53 -18.64 5.57 3.97
CA VAL A 53 -19.36 4.48 4.62
C VAL A 53 -18.67 3.14 4.38
N GLY A 54 -18.24 2.90 3.14
CA GLY A 54 -17.51 1.70 2.73
C GLY A 54 -16.21 1.52 3.50
N MET A 55 -15.37 2.55 3.56
CA MET A 55 -14.10 2.54 4.27
C MET A 55 -14.28 2.34 5.79
N LEU A 56 -15.31 2.95 6.38
CA LEU A 56 -15.64 2.75 7.80
C LEU A 56 -15.98 1.28 8.09
N LEU A 57 -16.91 0.69 7.33
CA LEU A 57 -17.30 -0.71 7.50
C LEU A 57 -16.13 -1.66 7.21
N PHE A 58 -15.37 -1.37 6.16
CA PHE A 58 -14.20 -2.13 5.78
C PHE A 58 -13.15 -2.17 6.91
N ASN A 59 -12.74 -1.01 7.44
CA ASN A 59 -11.75 -0.93 8.52
C ASN A 59 -12.18 -1.68 9.78
N VAL A 60 -13.44 -1.55 10.17
CA VAL A 60 -14.01 -2.31 11.30
C VAL A 60 -14.05 -3.81 10.98
N GLY A 61 -14.41 -4.16 9.75
CA GLY A 61 -14.49 -5.54 9.28
C GLY A 61 -13.12 -6.24 9.31
N VAL A 62 -12.08 -5.60 8.78
CA VAL A 62 -10.71 -6.13 8.74
C VAL A 62 -10.16 -6.35 10.15
N GLU A 63 -10.35 -5.39 11.06
CA GLU A 63 -9.92 -5.53 12.47
C GLU A 63 -10.62 -6.71 13.16
N LEU A 64 -11.87 -7.00 12.82
CA LEU A 64 -12.65 -8.10 13.41
C LEU A 64 -12.40 -9.45 12.74
N SER A 65 -11.94 -9.51 11.48
CA SER A 65 -11.80 -10.74 10.71
C SER A 65 -10.37 -11.03 10.27
N MET A 66 -9.77 -10.20 9.42
CA MET A 66 -8.47 -10.49 8.78
C MET A 66 -7.33 -10.56 9.80
N THR A 67 -7.27 -9.63 10.73
CA THR A 67 -6.27 -9.59 11.79
C THR A 67 -6.31 -10.86 12.65
N PRO A 68 -7.45 -11.26 13.25
CA PRO A 68 -7.52 -12.51 14.02
C PRO A 68 -7.27 -13.79 13.19
N ILE A 69 -7.64 -13.78 11.90
CA ILE A 69 -7.36 -14.93 11.01
C ILE A 69 -5.85 -15.05 10.79
N GLY A 70 -5.17 -13.94 10.42
CA GLY A 70 -3.73 -13.90 10.18
C GLY A 70 -2.93 -14.37 11.39
N GLU A 71 -3.16 -13.77 12.57
CA GLU A 71 -2.50 -14.15 13.83
C GLU A 71 -2.63 -15.63 14.16
N ARG A 72 -3.85 -16.18 13.99
CA ARG A 72 -4.13 -17.58 14.33
C ARG A 72 -3.50 -18.57 13.37
N VAL A 73 -3.59 -18.28 12.07
CA VAL A 73 -2.95 -19.13 11.05
C VAL A 73 -1.44 -19.13 11.27
N GLY A 74 -0.83 -17.97 11.54
CA GLY A 74 0.57 -17.86 11.88
C GLY A 74 0.95 -18.69 13.12
N ALA A 75 0.17 -18.59 14.19
CA ALA A 75 0.39 -19.34 15.40
C ALA A 75 0.23 -20.88 15.22
N ILE A 76 -0.76 -21.34 14.44
CA ILE A 76 -0.95 -22.75 14.15
C ILE A 76 0.22 -23.33 13.35
N MET A 77 0.69 -22.57 12.35
CA MET A 77 1.82 -22.97 11.52
C MET A 77 3.08 -23.21 12.32
N THR A 78 3.41 -22.31 13.23
CA THR A 78 4.63 -22.37 14.03
C THR A 78 4.63 -23.58 14.96
N ARG A 79 3.45 -24.04 15.41
CA ARG A 79 3.30 -25.25 16.23
C ARG A 79 3.62 -26.53 15.45
N SER A 80 3.50 -26.53 14.11
CA SER A 80 3.60 -27.77 13.32
C SER A 80 5.02 -28.33 13.19
N LYS A 81 6.07 -27.55 13.49
CA LYS A 81 7.50 -27.90 13.37
C LYS A 81 7.94 -28.48 12.01
N LYS A 82 7.05 -28.58 11.03
CA LYS A 82 7.32 -29.11 9.69
C LYS A 82 7.40 -28.00 8.67
N VAL A 83 8.60 -27.70 8.17
CA VAL A 83 8.84 -26.64 7.18
C VAL A 83 7.95 -26.79 5.94
N LEU A 84 7.70 -28.01 5.50
CA LEU A 84 6.82 -28.25 4.34
C LEU A 84 5.38 -27.75 4.58
N ILE A 85 4.84 -27.93 5.78
CA ILE A 85 3.49 -27.42 6.11
C ILE A 85 3.51 -25.88 6.12
N VAL A 86 4.57 -25.29 6.68
CA VAL A 86 4.76 -23.84 6.67
C VAL A 86 4.76 -23.32 5.23
N VAL A 87 5.53 -23.92 4.34
CA VAL A 87 5.62 -23.55 2.92
C VAL A 87 4.26 -23.67 2.23
N LEU A 88 3.58 -24.81 2.35
CA LEU A 88 2.30 -25.04 1.68
C LEU A 88 1.21 -24.07 2.18
N VAL A 89 1.10 -23.90 3.49
CA VAL A 89 0.09 -23.00 4.08
C VAL A 89 0.38 -21.55 3.71
N SER A 90 1.62 -21.11 3.77
CA SER A 90 2.01 -19.74 3.38
C SER A 90 1.73 -19.47 1.90
N PHE A 91 2.03 -20.45 1.02
CA PHE A 91 1.77 -20.33 -0.41
C PHE A 91 0.27 -20.19 -0.69
N VAL A 92 -0.55 -21.14 -0.15
CA VAL A 92 -2.00 -21.12 -0.35
C VAL A 92 -2.63 -19.85 0.20
N MET A 93 -2.18 -19.39 1.37
CA MET A 93 -2.67 -18.15 1.97
C MET A 93 -2.28 -16.92 1.17
N GLY A 94 -0.99 -16.79 0.80
CA GLY A 94 -0.53 -15.69 -0.03
C GLY A 94 -1.27 -15.63 -1.36
N PHE A 95 -1.51 -16.78 -1.98
CA PHE A 95 -2.26 -16.87 -3.23
C PHE A 95 -3.73 -16.47 -3.04
N ALA A 96 -4.41 -17.01 -2.02
CA ALA A 96 -5.81 -16.71 -1.74
C ALA A 96 -6.06 -15.26 -1.38
N ILE A 97 -5.22 -14.65 -0.52
CA ILE A 97 -5.39 -13.27 -0.11
C ILE A 97 -5.13 -12.30 -1.26
N THR A 98 -4.17 -12.62 -2.14
CA THR A 98 -3.84 -11.76 -3.29
C THR A 98 -4.91 -11.79 -4.37
N ILE A 99 -5.51 -12.94 -4.67
CA ILE A 99 -6.68 -12.99 -5.57
C ILE A 99 -7.84 -12.16 -5.01
N SER A 100 -7.96 -12.12 -3.69
CA SER A 100 -9.01 -11.37 -3.01
C SER A 100 -8.72 -9.86 -2.91
N GLU A 101 -7.55 -9.40 -3.38
CA GLU A 101 -7.18 -7.98 -3.31
C GLU A 101 -7.90 -7.19 -4.40
N PRO A 102 -8.81 -6.26 -4.04
CA PRO A 102 -9.60 -5.52 -5.03
C PRO A 102 -8.76 -4.60 -5.90
N ASP A 103 -7.67 -4.04 -5.37
CA ASP A 103 -6.80 -3.15 -6.13
C ASP A 103 -6.11 -3.87 -7.30
N LEU A 104 -5.83 -5.18 -7.13
CA LEU A 104 -5.28 -6.01 -8.20
C LEU A 104 -6.29 -6.21 -9.33
N GLN A 105 -7.58 -6.30 -9.02
CA GLN A 105 -8.63 -6.40 -10.02
C GLN A 105 -8.74 -5.11 -10.83
N VAL A 106 -8.77 -3.96 -10.13
CA VAL A 106 -8.75 -2.64 -10.78
C VAL A 106 -7.53 -2.47 -11.69
N LEU A 107 -6.34 -2.87 -11.24
CA LEU A 107 -5.14 -2.82 -12.10
C LEU A 107 -5.31 -3.72 -13.33
N ALA A 108 -5.82 -4.94 -13.15
CA ALA A 108 -6.00 -5.88 -14.26
C ALA A 108 -6.96 -5.37 -15.33
N GLU A 109 -8.03 -4.69 -14.93
CA GLU A 109 -8.98 -4.04 -15.83
C GLU A 109 -8.35 -2.88 -16.62
N GLN A 110 -7.41 -2.16 -16.02
CA GLN A 110 -6.72 -1.03 -16.64
C GLN A 110 -5.58 -1.44 -17.58
N VAL A 111 -5.23 -2.75 -17.67
CA VAL A 111 -4.15 -3.28 -18.50
C VAL A 111 -4.70 -4.10 -19.68
N PRO A 112 -5.03 -3.49 -20.80
CA PRO A 112 -5.70 -4.19 -21.92
C PRO A 112 -4.80 -5.21 -22.64
N SER A 113 -3.48 -5.15 -22.45
CA SER A 113 -2.50 -6.00 -23.15
C SER A 113 -2.38 -7.44 -22.59
N ILE A 114 -2.97 -7.72 -21.41
CA ILE A 114 -2.93 -9.05 -20.77
C ILE A 114 -4.35 -9.42 -20.34
N PRO A 115 -4.82 -10.66 -20.56
CA PRO A 115 -6.11 -11.11 -20.01
C PRO A 115 -6.12 -10.98 -18.49
N ASN A 116 -7.16 -10.33 -17.91
CA ASN A 116 -7.27 -10.01 -16.49
C ASN A 116 -6.96 -11.21 -15.60
N LEU A 117 -7.57 -12.37 -15.86
CA LEU A 117 -7.34 -13.58 -15.08
C LEU A 117 -5.87 -14.04 -15.11
N THR A 118 -5.18 -13.89 -16.25
CA THR A 118 -3.77 -14.29 -16.39
C THR A 118 -2.88 -13.37 -15.55
N LEU A 119 -3.14 -12.07 -15.57
CA LEU A 119 -2.41 -11.09 -14.76
C LEU A 119 -2.64 -11.37 -13.26
N ILE A 120 -3.89 -11.52 -12.83
CA ILE A 120 -4.26 -11.80 -11.44
C ILE A 120 -3.60 -13.07 -10.92
N LEU A 121 -3.67 -14.18 -11.68
CA LEU A 121 -3.09 -15.45 -11.26
C LEU A 121 -1.56 -15.41 -11.21
N ALA A 122 -0.90 -14.77 -12.18
CA ALA A 122 0.55 -14.64 -12.18
C ALA A 122 1.05 -13.79 -11.00
N VAL A 123 0.40 -12.67 -10.76
CA VAL A 123 0.69 -11.77 -9.64
C VAL A 123 0.45 -12.49 -8.31
N ALA A 124 -0.68 -13.20 -8.15
CA ALA A 124 -0.99 -13.97 -6.94
C ALA A 124 0.05 -15.07 -6.69
N ALA A 125 0.52 -15.77 -7.74
CA ALA A 125 1.60 -16.75 -7.63
C ALA A 125 2.93 -16.09 -7.22
N GLY A 126 3.21 -14.88 -7.72
CA GLY A 126 4.34 -14.07 -7.33
C GLY A 126 4.32 -13.73 -5.83
N VAL A 127 3.23 -13.13 -5.35
CA VAL A 127 3.05 -12.82 -3.92
C VAL A 127 3.16 -14.06 -3.06
N ALA A 128 2.47 -15.14 -3.42
CA ALA A 128 2.48 -16.40 -2.68
C ALA A 128 3.91 -16.97 -2.53
N SER A 129 4.67 -16.98 -3.63
CA SER A 129 6.06 -17.45 -3.62
C SER A 129 6.95 -16.59 -2.74
N PHE A 130 6.79 -15.27 -2.79
CA PHE A 130 7.58 -14.35 -1.99
C PHE A 130 7.14 -14.28 -0.53
N LEU A 131 5.87 -14.55 -0.22
CA LEU A 131 5.42 -14.76 1.16
C LEU A 131 6.10 -15.99 1.77
N VAL A 132 6.20 -17.10 1.01
CA VAL A 132 6.98 -18.28 1.45
C VAL A 132 8.42 -17.91 1.73
N LEU A 133 9.09 -17.18 0.80
CA LEU A 133 10.47 -16.73 0.99
C LEU A 133 10.61 -15.82 2.21
N ALA A 134 9.66 -14.92 2.43
CA ALA A 134 9.63 -14.02 3.58
C ALA A 134 9.51 -14.79 4.92
N ILE A 135 8.70 -15.84 4.96
CA ILE A 135 8.55 -16.69 6.14
C ILE A 135 9.83 -17.54 6.34
N LEU A 136 10.37 -18.12 5.27
CA LEU A 136 11.63 -18.87 5.35
C LEU A 136 12.79 -17.98 5.82
N ARG A 137 12.87 -16.73 5.32
CA ARG A 137 13.80 -15.72 5.83
C ARG A 137 13.68 -15.57 7.34
N MET A 138 12.45 -15.43 7.83
CA MET A 138 12.15 -15.26 9.24
C MET A 138 12.56 -16.49 10.06
N LEU A 139 12.28 -17.70 9.56
CA LEU A 139 12.66 -18.96 10.23
C LEU A 139 14.16 -19.18 10.27
N PHE A 140 14.88 -18.81 9.21
CA PHE A 140 16.33 -18.97 9.10
C PHE A 140 17.13 -17.72 9.52
N SER A 141 16.44 -16.67 10.02
CA SER A 141 17.05 -15.39 10.48
C SER A 141 17.93 -14.73 9.41
N ILE A 142 17.54 -14.81 8.12
CA ILE A 142 18.28 -14.20 7.01
C ILE A 142 18.01 -12.68 7.03
N PRO A 143 19.05 -11.82 6.98
CA PRO A 143 18.89 -10.38 6.96
C PRO A 143 18.11 -9.91 5.71
N LEU A 144 17.06 -9.09 5.91
CA LEU A 144 16.20 -8.57 4.86
C LEU A 144 16.99 -7.79 3.79
N ALA A 145 17.93 -6.95 4.21
CA ALA A 145 18.70 -6.09 3.32
C ALA A 145 19.39 -6.85 2.18
N TYR A 146 19.99 -8.02 2.46
CA TYR A 146 20.64 -8.82 1.42
C TYR A 146 19.66 -9.40 0.41
N LEU A 147 18.48 -9.83 0.86
CA LEU A 147 17.44 -10.34 -0.03
C LEU A 147 16.88 -9.21 -0.91
N LEU A 148 16.65 -8.02 -0.33
CA LEU A 148 16.21 -6.86 -1.10
C LEU A 148 17.23 -6.51 -2.19
N VAL A 149 18.51 -6.37 -1.83
CA VAL A 149 19.57 -6.07 -2.82
C VAL A 149 19.63 -7.14 -3.91
N PHE A 150 19.57 -8.42 -3.54
CA PHE A 150 19.61 -9.54 -4.48
C PHE A 150 18.43 -9.49 -5.46
N PHE A 151 17.20 -9.41 -4.96
CA PHE A 151 16.03 -9.44 -5.82
C PHE A 151 15.85 -8.17 -6.66
N TYR A 152 16.11 -6.99 -6.11
CA TYR A 152 16.07 -5.75 -6.90
C TYR A 152 17.15 -5.71 -7.97
N THR A 153 18.33 -6.31 -7.73
CA THR A 153 19.35 -6.48 -8.78
C THR A 153 18.83 -7.37 -9.92
N ILE A 154 18.12 -8.46 -9.60
CA ILE A 154 17.47 -9.30 -10.61
C ILE A 154 16.38 -8.52 -11.35
N ILE A 155 15.50 -7.79 -10.63
CA ILE A 155 14.44 -6.98 -11.23
C ILE A 155 15.03 -6.01 -12.25
N PHE A 156 16.00 -5.18 -11.84
CA PHE A 156 16.62 -4.23 -12.76
C PHE A 156 17.42 -4.90 -13.88
N GLY A 157 18.00 -6.08 -13.65
CA GLY A 157 18.60 -6.90 -14.71
C GLY A 157 17.57 -7.37 -15.74
N LEU A 158 16.37 -7.76 -15.31
CA LEU A 158 15.31 -8.19 -16.21
C LEU A 158 14.71 -7.04 -17.03
N THR A 159 14.75 -5.79 -16.55
CA THR A 159 14.23 -4.64 -17.32
C THR A 159 14.91 -4.45 -18.68
N PHE A 160 16.11 -4.98 -18.89
CA PHE A 160 16.79 -4.94 -20.19
C PHE A 160 16.20 -5.90 -21.23
N PHE A 161 15.39 -6.88 -20.80
CA PHE A 161 14.83 -7.91 -21.66
C PHE A 161 13.32 -7.77 -21.87
N VAL A 162 12.67 -6.84 -21.16
CA VAL A 162 11.22 -6.63 -21.16
C VAL A 162 10.88 -5.40 -21.99
N PRO A 163 9.84 -5.45 -22.85
CA PRO A 163 9.36 -4.29 -23.58
C PRO A 163 8.98 -3.13 -22.64
N GLY A 164 9.24 -1.88 -23.07
CA GLY A 164 9.01 -0.66 -22.28
C GLY A 164 7.59 -0.54 -21.71
N ASP A 165 6.60 -1.00 -22.45
CA ASP A 165 5.18 -0.96 -22.09
C ASP A 165 4.84 -1.79 -20.85
N PHE A 166 5.59 -2.87 -20.59
CA PHE A 166 5.41 -3.70 -19.41
C PHE A 166 6.14 -3.21 -18.16
N LEU A 167 7.14 -2.33 -18.32
CA LEU A 167 7.97 -1.90 -17.18
C LEU A 167 7.15 -1.14 -16.14
N ALA A 168 6.37 -0.16 -16.59
CA ALA A 168 5.55 0.64 -15.68
C ALA A 168 4.50 -0.22 -14.98
N ILE A 169 3.80 -1.10 -15.72
CA ILE A 169 2.81 -2.03 -15.19
C ILE A 169 3.43 -3.01 -14.18
N ALA A 170 4.63 -3.54 -14.49
CA ALA A 170 5.32 -4.47 -13.60
C ALA A 170 5.64 -3.83 -12.24
N PHE A 171 6.18 -2.63 -12.25
CA PHE A 171 6.49 -1.93 -11.00
C PHE A 171 5.23 -1.47 -10.26
N ASP A 172 4.17 -1.04 -10.97
CA ASP A 172 2.87 -0.71 -10.38
C ASP A 172 2.23 -1.92 -9.69
N SER A 173 2.35 -3.12 -10.29
CA SER A 173 1.81 -4.35 -9.69
C SER A 173 2.39 -4.64 -8.31
N GLY A 174 3.65 -4.29 -8.06
CA GLY A 174 4.29 -4.45 -6.76
C GLY A 174 3.68 -3.57 -5.67
N GLY A 175 3.18 -2.39 -6.03
CA GLY A 175 2.47 -1.48 -5.11
C GLY A 175 1.01 -1.89 -4.90
N VAL A 176 0.31 -2.17 -5.99
CA VAL A 176 -1.14 -2.46 -5.97
C VAL A 176 -1.49 -3.75 -5.20
N THR A 177 -0.62 -4.75 -5.21
CA THR A 177 -0.89 -6.05 -4.56
C THR A 177 -0.79 -6.03 -3.03
N THR A 178 -0.27 -4.96 -2.47
CA THR A 178 -0.16 -4.78 -1.03
C THR A 178 -1.17 -3.75 -0.53
N GLY A 179 -2.43 -4.04 -0.80
CA GLY A 179 -3.57 -3.17 -0.51
C GLY A 179 -4.27 -3.46 0.82
N PRO A 180 -5.51 -2.99 0.96
CA PRO A 180 -6.23 -2.94 2.23
C PRO A 180 -6.56 -4.30 2.85
N MET A 181 -6.63 -5.39 2.07
CA MET A 181 -6.85 -6.74 2.61
C MET A 181 -5.54 -7.46 2.91
N THR A 182 -4.60 -7.38 1.99
CA THR A 182 -3.34 -8.12 2.02
C THR A 182 -2.43 -7.66 3.16
N VAL A 183 -2.28 -6.36 3.36
CA VAL A 183 -1.37 -5.79 4.37
C VAL A 183 -1.76 -6.17 5.81
N PRO A 184 -2.99 -5.91 6.29
CA PRO A 184 -3.37 -6.26 7.66
C PRO A 184 -3.24 -7.78 7.91
N PHE A 185 -3.55 -8.58 6.90
CA PHE A 185 -3.43 -10.04 6.99
C PHE A 185 -1.97 -10.48 7.11
N ILE A 186 -1.10 -10.06 6.17
CA ILE A 186 0.33 -10.45 6.15
C ILE A 186 1.04 -10.00 7.42
N MET A 187 0.79 -8.77 7.88
CA MET A 187 1.38 -8.25 9.11
C MET A 187 0.93 -9.04 10.33
N SER A 188 -0.38 -9.31 10.47
CA SER A 188 -0.92 -10.11 11.57
C SER A 188 -0.44 -11.56 11.53
N PHE A 189 -0.26 -12.10 10.33
CA PHE A 189 0.32 -13.42 10.11
C PHE A 189 1.78 -13.47 10.58
N GLY A 190 2.58 -12.46 10.26
CA GLY A 190 3.95 -12.31 10.77
C GLY A 190 4.01 -12.21 12.30
N ILE A 191 3.12 -11.42 12.92
CA ILE A 191 2.99 -11.31 14.37
C ILE A 191 2.62 -12.68 14.97
N GLY A 192 1.68 -13.42 14.36
CA GLY A 192 1.31 -14.76 14.81
C GLY A 192 2.47 -15.75 14.77
N ILE A 193 3.36 -15.66 13.79
CA ILE A 193 4.57 -16.48 13.70
C ILE A 193 5.59 -16.04 14.74
N SER A 194 5.81 -14.74 14.91
CA SER A 194 6.81 -14.19 15.83
C SER A 194 6.45 -14.43 17.30
N ALA A 195 5.18 -14.42 17.64
CA ALA A 195 4.69 -14.59 19.02
C ALA A 195 5.09 -15.92 19.69
N ILE A 196 5.49 -16.93 18.92
CA ILE A 196 5.93 -18.24 19.43
C ILE A 196 7.47 -18.32 19.51
N ARG A 197 8.17 -17.41 18.84
CA ARG A 197 9.63 -17.31 18.95
C ARG A 197 10.00 -16.60 20.25
N SER A 198 10.92 -17.19 21.03
CA SER A 198 11.36 -16.65 22.31
C SER A 198 12.59 -15.74 22.20
N ASP A 199 13.04 -15.43 20.98
CA ASP A 199 14.23 -14.60 20.76
C ASP A 199 13.90 -13.09 20.76
N LYS A 200 14.88 -12.29 21.18
CA LYS A 200 14.73 -10.82 21.31
C LYS A 200 14.46 -10.10 19.98
N HIS A 201 14.70 -10.75 18.84
CA HIS A 201 14.54 -10.20 17.49
C HIS A 201 13.27 -10.66 16.81
N ALA A 202 12.42 -11.49 17.46
CA ALA A 202 11.23 -12.02 16.87
C ALA A 202 10.24 -10.93 16.41
N ALA A 203 10.11 -9.87 17.20
CA ALA A 203 9.26 -8.72 16.89
C ALA A 203 9.80 -7.93 15.68
N ASP A 204 11.11 -7.68 15.63
CA ASP A 204 11.74 -6.96 14.51
C ASP A 204 11.63 -7.75 13.19
N ASP A 205 11.72 -9.07 13.26
CA ASP A 205 11.63 -9.96 12.10
C ASP A 205 10.20 -10.08 11.52
N SER A 206 9.17 -9.69 12.29
CA SER A 206 7.78 -9.67 11.80
C SER A 206 7.54 -8.59 10.73
N PHE A 207 8.38 -7.55 10.68
CA PHE A 207 8.41 -6.59 9.59
C PHE A 207 9.22 -7.08 8.39
N GLY A 208 8.97 -6.49 7.23
CA GLY A 208 9.60 -6.84 5.95
C GLY A 208 8.92 -8.00 5.22
N LEU A 209 7.75 -8.46 5.69
CA LEU A 209 6.95 -9.46 4.99
C LEU A 209 6.23 -8.84 3.79
N VAL A 210 5.63 -7.67 3.97
CA VAL A 210 4.96 -6.92 2.90
C VAL A 210 5.97 -6.51 1.83
N ALA A 211 7.16 -6.05 2.25
CA ALA A 211 8.28 -5.72 1.36
C ALA A 211 8.68 -6.87 0.42
N MET A 212 8.77 -8.07 0.96
CA MET A 212 9.06 -9.26 0.14
C MET A 212 7.90 -9.59 -0.80
N CYS A 213 6.67 -9.50 -0.31
CA CYS A 213 5.46 -9.74 -1.12
C CYS A 213 5.30 -8.75 -2.28
N SER A 214 5.81 -7.52 -2.19
CA SER A 214 5.80 -6.54 -3.29
C SER A 214 6.78 -6.90 -4.43
N ILE A 215 7.85 -7.65 -4.14
CA ILE A 215 8.84 -8.07 -5.14
C ILE A 215 8.26 -9.13 -6.09
N GLY A 216 7.46 -10.04 -5.55
CA GLY A 216 6.86 -11.15 -6.31
C GLY A 216 6.06 -10.72 -7.54
N PRO A 217 5.10 -9.81 -7.40
CA PRO A 217 4.34 -9.24 -8.50
C PRO A 217 5.20 -8.60 -9.58
N ILE A 218 6.18 -7.78 -9.18
CA ILE A 218 7.09 -7.14 -10.13
C ILE A 218 7.77 -8.20 -11.01
N LEU A 219 8.35 -9.23 -10.41
CA LEU A 219 8.99 -10.31 -11.14
C LEU A 219 8.01 -11.10 -12.00
N ALA A 220 6.80 -11.40 -11.47
CA ALA A 220 5.79 -12.12 -12.21
C ALA A 220 5.35 -11.37 -13.49
N VAL A 221 5.11 -10.06 -13.39
CA VAL A 221 4.71 -9.25 -14.54
C VAL A 221 5.86 -8.99 -15.50
N LEU A 222 7.11 -8.84 -15.04
CA LEU A 222 8.27 -8.79 -15.91
C LEU A 222 8.41 -10.08 -16.71
N ILE A 223 8.21 -11.26 -16.10
CA ILE A 223 8.23 -12.55 -16.80
C ILE A 223 7.07 -12.65 -17.80
N LEU A 224 5.86 -12.20 -17.42
CA LEU A 224 4.74 -12.14 -18.36
C LEU A 224 5.05 -11.23 -19.56
N GLY A 225 5.68 -10.08 -19.35
CA GLY A 225 6.08 -9.16 -20.39
C GLY A 225 7.13 -9.73 -21.38
N MET A 226 7.87 -10.76 -20.98
CA MET A 226 8.75 -11.51 -21.89
C MET A 226 7.98 -12.50 -22.78
N ILE A 227 6.81 -12.98 -22.32
CA ILE A 227 6.00 -14.01 -22.98
C ILE A 227 4.95 -13.37 -23.87
N PHE A 228 4.29 -12.32 -23.37
CA PHE A 228 3.24 -11.61 -24.07
C PHE A 228 3.82 -10.48 -24.94
N ASN A 229 3.41 -10.42 -26.21
CA ASN A 229 3.85 -9.39 -27.14
C ASN A 229 2.80 -8.28 -27.23
N PRO A 230 3.09 -7.03 -26.81
CA PRO A 230 2.11 -5.94 -26.77
C PRO A 230 1.64 -5.47 -28.15
N ALA A 231 2.31 -5.89 -29.23
CA ALA A 231 2.10 -5.40 -30.60
C ALA A 231 0.72 -5.72 -31.23
N GLN A 232 -0.19 -6.35 -30.50
CA GLN A 232 -1.50 -6.78 -31.04
C GLN A 232 -2.72 -6.21 -30.31
N THR A 233 -2.54 -5.33 -29.33
CA THR A 233 -3.67 -4.82 -28.56
C THR A 233 -3.96 -3.37 -28.94
N GLU A 234 -5.09 -3.14 -29.60
CA GLU A 234 -5.62 -1.78 -29.80
C GLU A 234 -5.82 -1.15 -28.42
N GLN A 235 -5.35 0.09 -28.26
CA GLN A 235 -5.60 0.87 -27.06
C GLN A 235 -7.12 1.12 -26.97
N VAL A 236 -7.80 0.34 -26.16
CA VAL A 236 -9.19 0.62 -25.81
C VAL A 236 -9.12 1.71 -24.74
N SER A 237 -9.22 2.97 -25.18
CA SER A 237 -9.59 4.04 -24.26
C SER A 237 -10.98 3.73 -23.75
N GLU A 238 -11.11 3.33 -22.49
CA GLU A 238 -12.44 3.29 -21.87
C GLU A 238 -13.03 4.69 -21.92
N SER A 239 -14.01 4.86 -22.81
CA SER A 239 -14.74 6.12 -22.88
C SER A 239 -15.46 6.34 -21.56
N ILE A 240 -15.14 7.45 -20.89
CA ILE A 240 -15.89 7.88 -19.70
C ILE A 240 -17.38 7.89 -20.08
N PRO A 241 -18.25 7.17 -19.36
CA PRO A 241 -19.67 7.12 -19.70
C PRO A 241 -20.23 8.54 -19.73
N ILE A 242 -20.84 8.91 -20.86
CA ILE A 242 -21.51 10.21 -21.00
C ILE A 242 -22.79 10.14 -20.16
N ILE A 243 -22.83 10.88 -19.07
CA ILE A 243 -23.96 10.96 -18.16
C ILE A 243 -24.68 12.29 -18.44
N ASP A 244 -25.78 12.25 -19.18
CA ASP A 244 -26.51 13.45 -19.56
C ASP A 244 -27.49 13.92 -18.48
N ASN A 245 -27.96 13.00 -17.65
CA ASN A 245 -28.98 13.30 -16.65
C ASN A 245 -28.88 12.39 -15.41
N THR A 246 -29.66 12.71 -14.38
CA THR A 246 -29.67 11.96 -13.10
C THR A 246 -30.19 10.53 -13.23
N VAL A 247 -31.00 10.23 -14.28
CA VAL A 247 -31.50 8.87 -14.52
C VAL A 247 -30.39 7.99 -15.07
N ASP A 248 -29.56 8.52 -15.95
CA ASP A 248 -28.41 7.78 -16.48
C ASP A 248 -27.35 7.55 -15.42
N LEU A 249 -27.14 8.52 -14.52
CA LEU A 249 -26.32 8.34 -13.34
C LEU A 249 -26.85 7.21 -12.44
N TRP A 250 -28.15 7.19 -12.17
CA TRP A 250 -28.78 6.12 -11.39
C TRP A 250 -28.63 4.75 -12.06
N LYS A 251 -28.82 4.67 -13.38
CA LYS A 251 -28.59 3.44 -14.14
C LYS A 251 -27.15 2.94 -14.01
N LEU A 252 -26.17 3.84 -14.10
CA LEU A 252 -24.76 3.49 -13.93
C LEU A 252 -24.51 2.82 -12.57
N PHE A 253 -24.99 3.43 -11.48
CA PHE A 253 -24.87 2.82 -10.14
C PHE A 253 -25.63 1.48 -10.04
N MET A 254 -26.79 1.36 -10.72
CA MET A 254 -27.59 0.14 -10.72
C MET A 254 -26.96 -1.00 -11.52
N VAL A 255 -26.07 -0.71 -12.46
CA VAL A 255 -25.31 -1.72 -13.22
C VAL A 255 -24.04 -2.09 -12.46
N GLU A 256 -23.28 -1.11 -12.01
CA GLU A 256 -21.98 -1.32 -11.36
C GLU A 256 -22.09 -1.95 -9.96
N PHE A 257 -23.08 -1.53 -9.17
CA PHE A 257 -23.23 -2.03 -7.80
C PHE A 257 -23.46 -3.55 -7.72
N PRO A 258 -24.33 -4.19 -8.53
CA PRO A 258 -24.44 -5.65 -8.59
C PRO A 258 -23.15 -6.34 -9.05
N THR A 259 -22.42 -5.73 -9.99
CA THR A 259 -21.13 -6.26 -10.47
C THR A 259 -20.13 -6.38 -9.32
N TYR A 260 -19.96 -5.31 -8.55
CA TYR A 260 -19.07 -5.36 -7.35
C TYR A 260 -19.58 -6.29 -6.24
N ILE A 261 -20.89 -6.50 -6.11
CA ILE A 261 -21.44 -7.52 -5.21
C ILE A 261 -20.92 -8.92 -5.59
N GLU A 262 -20.95 -9.27 -6.87
CA GLU A 262 -20.49 -10.57 -7.37
C GLU A 262 -18.97 -10.71 -7.31
N GLU A 263 -18.22 -9.72 -7.79
CA GLU A 263 -16.75 -9.71 -7.80
C GLU A 263 -16.15 -9.84 -6.41
N ILE A 264 -16.63 -9.03 -5.44
CA ILE A 264 -16.13 -9.08 -4.07
C ILE A 264 -16.55 -10.36 -3.36
N ALA A 265 -17.73 -10.91 -3.66
CA ALA A 265 -18.12 -12.22 -3.12
C ALA A 265 -17.16 -13.33 -3.58
N LEU A 266 -16.83 -13.33 -4.88
CA LEU A 266 -15.87 -14.28 -5.45
C LEU A 266 -14.45 -14.07 -4.91
N SER A 267 -14.03 -12.83 -4.72
CA SER A 267 -12.71 -12.46 -4.20
C SER A 267 -12.51 -12.90 -2.74
N ILE A 268 -13.52 -12.74 -1.88
CA ILE A 268 -13.44 -13.10 -0.46
C ILE A 268 -13.59 -14.63 -0.25
N LEU A 269 -14.23 -15.32 -1.18
CA LEU A 269 -14.52 -16.76 -1.07
C LEU A 269 -13.28 -17.64 -0.77
N PRO A 270 -12.12 -17.45 -1.44
CA PRO A 270 -10.92 -18.24 -1.14
C PRO A 270 -10.47 -18.13 0.31
N ILE A 271 -10.56 -16.94 0.91
CA ILE A 271 -10.19 -16.71 2.32
C ILE A 271 -11.16 -17.43 3.25
N ILE A 272 -12.47 -17.34 2.97
CA ILE A 272 -13.50 -18.01 3.77
C ILE A 272 -13.30 -19.52 3.73
N VAL A 273 -13.11 -20.10 2.53
CA VAL A 273 -12.90 -21.54 2.34
C VAL A 273 -11.62 -21.98 3.06
N PHE A 274 -10.52 -21.27 2.87
CA PHE A 274 -9.27 -21.61 3.52
C PHE A 274 -9.39 -21.57 5.04
N TYR A 275 -9.93 -20.47 5.60
CA TYR A 275 -10.11 -20.35 7.04
C TYR A 275 -11.06 -21.40 7.60
N GLY A 276 -12.12 -21.74 6.85
CA GLY A 276 -13.03 -22.85 7.18
C GLY A 276 -12.30 -24.21 7.29
N ILE A 277 -11.42 -24.50 6.33
CA ILE A 277 -10.58 -25.72 6.36
C ILE A 277 -9.65 -25.72 7.58
N VAL A 278 -8.94 -24.61 7.82
CA VAL A 278 -8.05 -24.48 8.98
C VAL A 278 -8.82 -24.68 10.28
N GLN A 279 -10.02 -24.12 10.40
CA GLN A 279 -10.86 -24.25 11.57
C GLN A 279 -11.39 -25.67 11.78
N LEU A 280 -11.74 -26.40 10.71
CA LEU A 280 -12.16 -27.79 10.79
C LEU A 280 -11.05 -28.72 11.28
N ILE A 281 -9.81 -28.42 10.89
CA ILE A 281 -8.61 -29.20 11.27
C ILE A 281 -8.19 -28.86 12.71
N SER A 282 -8.07 -27.56 13.05
CA SER A 282 -7.49 -27.13 14.32
C SER A 282 -8.49 -27.13 15.48
N ARG A 283 -9.77 -26.83 15.20
CA ARG A 283 -10.88 -26.70 16.19
C ARG A 283 -10.54 -25.79 17.38
N ASP A 284 -9.61 -24.88 17.21
CA ASP A 284 -8.97 -24.09 18.29
C ASP A 284 -9.78 -22.82 18.65
N VAL A 285 -10.87 -22.54 17.91
CA VAL A 285 -11.60 -21.26 18.02
C VAL A 285 -12.94 -21.47 18.71
N THR A 286 -13.20 -20.61 19.71
CA THR A 286 -14.51 -20.61 20.38
C THR A 286 -15.61 -20.11 19.44
N LYS A 287 -16.84 -20.63 19.61
CA LYS A 287 -18.02 -20.19 18.84
C LYS A 287 -18.18 -18.66 18.83
N ARG A 288 -17.91 -18.01 19.98
CA ARG A 288 -18.01 -16.55 20.12
C ARG A 288 -17.03 -15.81 19.18
N THR A 289 -15.82 -16.32 19.04
CA THR A 289 -14.82 -15.72 18.14
C THR A 289 -15.14 -16.00 16.68
N LEU A 290 -15.66 -17.19 16.34
CA LEU A 290 -16.14 -17.49 14.97
C LEU A 290 -17.24 -16.52 14.55
N ILE A 291 -18.20 -16.25 15.43
CA ILE A 291 -19.27 -15.28 15.16
C ILE A 291 -18.68 -13.87 14.93
N LYS A 292 -17.69 -13.45 15.74
CA LYS A 292 -17.02 -12.15 15.53
C LYS A 292 -16.33 -12.06 14.18
N ILE A 293 -15.62 -13.13 13.78
CA ILE A 293 -14.95 -13.20 12.47
C ILE A 293 -15.98 -13.17 11.34
N ALA A 294 -17.07 -13.90 11.46
CA ALA A 294 -18.14 -13.89 10.45
C ALA A 294 -18.79 -12.50 10.31
N ILE A 295 -19.08 -11.83 11.42
CA ILE A 295 -19.56 -10.42 11.42
C ILE A 295 -18.53 -9.50 10.79
N GLY A 296 -17.24 -9.66 11.14
CA GLY A 296 -16.14 -8.91 10.55
C GLY A 296 -16.07 -9.10 9.03
N MET A 297 -16.13 -10.35 8.54
CA MET A 297 -16.16 -10.66 7.11
C MET A 297 -17.35 -10.03 6.39
N THR A 298 -18.53 -10.03 7.01
CA THR A 298 -19.70 -9.36 6.46
C THR A 298 -19.49 -7.84 6.34
N TYR A 299 -18.89 -7.22 7.36
CA TYR A 299 -18.56 -5.79 7.32
C TYR A 299 -17.47 -5.49 6.28
N THR A 300 -16.45 -6.34 6.17
CA THR A 300 -15.43 -6.24 5.12
C THR A 300 -16.07 -6.31 3.74
N TYR A 301 -16.94 -7.29 3.50
CA TYR A 301 -17.64 -7.48 2.24
C TYR A 301 -18.50 -6.26 1.86
N ILE A 302 -19.41 -5.84 2.73
CA ILE A 302 -20.29 -4.69 2.47
C ILE A 302 -19.44 -3.42 2.30
N GLY A 303 -18.43 -3.27 3.15
CA GLY A 303 -17.50 -2.14 3.11
C GLY A 303 -16.77 -2.04 1.78
N LEU A 304 -16.24 -3.14 1.25
CA LEU A 304 -15.55 -3.18 -0.04
C LEU A 304 -16.48 -2.90 -1.21
N VAL A 305 -17.68 -3.49 -1.24
CA VAL A 305 -18.67 -3.22 -2.29
C VAL A 305 -19.00 -1.73 -2.36
N LEU A 306 -19.29 -1.10 -1.23
CA LEU A 306 -19.58 0.34 -1.17
C LEU A 306 -18.35 1.18 -1.56
N PHE A 307 -17.17 0.81 -1.07
CA PHE A 307 -15.92 1.50 -1.33
C PHE A 307 -15.61 1.48 -2.82
N LEU A 308 -15.56 0.29 -3.45
CA LEU A 308 -15.21 0.16 -4.88
C LEU A 308 -16.26 0.80 -5.78
N THR A 309 -17.55 0.64 -5.48
CA THR A 309 -18.60 1.36 -6.22
C THR A 309 -18.39 2.87 -6.14
N GLY A 310 -18.11 3.40 -4.95
CA GLY A 310 -17.86 4.84 -4.74
C GLY A 310 -16.62 5.34 -5.49
N VAL A 311 -15.58 4.53 -5.50
CA VAL A 311 -14.32 4.88 -6.17
C VAL A 311 -14.44 4.80 -7.67
N ASN A 312 -14.89 3.68 -8.23
CA ASN A 312 -14.91 3.46 -9.67
C ASN A 312 -15.96 4.32 -10.38
N VAL A 313 -17.15 4.49 -9.79
CA VAL A 313 -18.21 5.31 -10.37
C VAL A 313 -18.04 6.81 -10.09
N GLY A 314 -17.39 7.18 -8.98
CA GLY A 314 -17.27 8.57 -8.56
C GLY A 314 -15.87 9.16 -8.72
N PHE A 315 -14.86 8.54 -8.11
CA PHE A 315 -13.53 9.11 -8.03
C PHE A 315 -12.72 8.95 -9.32
N MET A 316 -12.78 7.78 -9.97
CA MET A 316 -12.02 7.49 -11.17
C MET A 316 -12.41 8.45 -12.33
N PRO A 317 -13.70 8.65 -12.70
CA PRO A 317 -14.07 9.60 -13.74
C PRO A 317 -13.70 11.05 -13.39
N ALA A 318 -13.85 11.44 -12.12
CA ALA A 318 -13.49 12.77 -11.68
C ALA A 318 -11.98 13.01 -11.74
N GLY A 319 -11.17 12.02 -11.33
CA GLY A 319 -9.71 12.07 -11.43
C GLY A 319 -9.26 12.22 -12.88
N ASN A 320 -9.73 11.36 -13.77
CA ASN A 320 -9.40 11.40 -15.19
C ASN A 320 -9.76 12.74 -15.82
N TYR A 321 -11.00 13.21 -15.65
CA TYR A 321 -11.46 14.48 -16.20
C TYR A 321 -10.69 15.70 -15.67
N LEU A 322 -10.36 15.71 -14.37
CA LEU A 322 -9.54 16.77 -13.78
C LEU A 322 -8.12 16.76 -14.36
N GLY A 323 -7.51 15.58 -14.50
CA GLY A 323 -6.20 15.43 -15.13
C GLY A 323 -6.20 15.98 -16.56
N GLN A 324 -7.19 15.59 -17.36
CA GLN A 324 -7.36 16.02 -18.73
C GLN A 324 -7.56 17.55 -18.82
N THR A 325 -8.44 18.10 -17.99
CA THR A 325 -8.76 19.53 -18.01
C THR A 325 -7.54 20.39 -17.58
N ILE A 326 -6.83 19.99 -16.51
CA ILE A 326 -5.69 20.76 -16.00
C ILE A 326 -4.49 20.68 -16.96
N ALA A 327 -4.22 19.50 -17.53
CA ALA A 327 -3.12 19.33 -18.48
C ALA A 327 -3.41 20.04 -19.83
N GLY A 328 -4.69 20.23 -20.19
CA GLY A 328 -5.10 20.99 -21.36
C GLY A 328 -4.97 22.51 -21.22
N LEU A 329 -4.63 23.05 -20.03
CA LEU A 329 -4.44 24.48 -19.82
C LEU A 329 -3.15 24.98 -20.48
N PRO A 330 -3.07 26.29 -20.89
CA PRO A 330 -1.85 26.87 -21.44
C PRO A 330 -0.63 26.82 -20.50
N TYR A 331 -0.88 26.62 -19.20
CA TYR A 331 0.11 26.49 -18.13
C TYR A 331 0.03 25.10 -17.47
N ALA A 332 0.06 24.05 -18.28
CA ALA A 332 -0.06 22.64 -17.85
C ALA A 332 0.87 22.24 -16.67
N TRP A 333 2.01 22.94 -16.51
CA TRP A 333 2.95 22.67 -15.41
C TRP A 333 2.31 22.78 -14.00
N ILE A 334 1.18 23.48 -13.86
CA ILE A 334 0.44 23.60 -12.59
C ILE A 334 -0.07 22.26 -12.07
N ILE A 335 -0.17 21.23 -12.93
CA ILE A 335 -0.55 19.88 -12.54
C ILE A 335 0.46 19.27 -11.55
N ILE A 336 1.73 19.71 -11.61
CA ILE A 336 2.79 19.24 -10.70
C ILE A 336 2.50 19.62 -9.25
N PRO A 337 2.39 20.91 -8.87
CA PRO A 337 2.06 21.28 -7.49
C PRO A 337 0.67 20.82 -7.07
N ILE A 338 -0.31 20.75 -7.96
CA ILE A 338 -1.64 20.19 -7.65
C ILE A 338 -1.50 18.70 -7.33
N GLY A 339 -0.80 17.94 -8.15
CA GLY A 339 -0.51 16.53 -7.90
C GLY A 339 0.22 16.31 -6.57
N MET A 340 1.18 17.17 -6.22
CA MET A 340 1.87 17.12 -4.93
C MET A 340 0.91 17.31 -3.74
N ILE A 341 -0.02 18.26 -3.83
CA ILE A 341 -1.02 18.50 -2.78
C ILE A 341 -1.96 17.29 -2.68
N ILE A 342 -2.45 16.77 -3.81
CA ILE A 342 -3.29 15.58 -3.85
C ILE A 342 -2.54 14.40 -3.23
N GLY A 343 -1.29 14.14 -3.63
CA GLY A 343 -0.47 13.05 -3.12
C GLY A 343 -0.22 13.13 -1.62
N TYR A 344 -0.04 14.34 -1.08
CA TYR A 344 0.11 14.56 0.36
C TYR A 344 -1.10 14.05 1.16
N PHE A 345 -2.32 14.33 0.67
CA PHE A 345 -3.55 13.95 1.37
C PHE A 345 -4.01 12.53 1.06
N ILE A 346 -3.70 12.01 -0.13
CA ILE A 346 -4.13 10.67 -0.55
C ILE A 346 -3.58 9.59 0.37
N VAL A 347 -2.31 9.69 0.77
CA VAL A 347 -1.69 8.70 1.65
C VAL A 347 -2.34 8.65 3.03
N LEU A 348 -2.87 9.77 3.51
CA LEU A 348 -3.62 9.83 4.76
C LEU A 348 -5.01 9.17 4.65
N ALA A 349 -5.52 9.05 3.42
CA ALA A 349 -6.78 8.39 3.11
C ALA A 349 -6.63 6.88 2.90
N GLU A 350 -5.39 6.36 2.82
CA GLU A 350 -5.16 4.92 2.64
C GLU A 350 -5.41 4.14 3.93
N PRO A 351 -6.38 3.18 3.95
CA PRO A 351 -6.70 2.41 5.15
C PRO A 351 -5.50 1.63 5.69
N ALA A 352 -4.70 1.07 4.79
CA ALA A 352 -3.54 0.25 5.14
C ALA A 352 -2.42 1.07 5.82
N VAL A 353 -2.26 2.35 5.46
CA VAL A 353 -1.30 3.28 6.10
C VAL A 353 -1.65 3.50 7.57
N PHE A 354 -2.93 3.65 7.87
CA PHE A 354 -3.37 3.79 9.26
C PHE A 354 -3.04 2.56 10.09
N VAL A 355 -3.32 1.36 9.55
CA VAL A 355 -3.01 0.09 10.22
C VAL A 355 -1.50 -0.03 10.46
N LEU A 356 -0.69 0.21 9.43
CA LEU A 356 0.76 0.12 9.53
C LEU A 356 1.33 1.11 10.56
N THR A 357 0.97 2.39 10.49
CA THR A 357 1.51 3.41 11.38
C THR A 357 1.17 3.14 12.84
N LYS A 358 -0.03 2.66 13.12
CA LYS A 358 -0.46 2.26 14.45
C LYS A 358 0.27 1.02 14.95
N GLN A 359 0.43 -0.01 14.12
CA GLN A 359 1.18 -1.22 14.49
C GLN A 359 2.65 -0.90 14.75
N VAL A 360 3.28 -0.04 13.95
CA VAL A 360 4.65 0.41 14.18
C VAL A 360 4.78 1.16 15.53
N GLU A 361 3.84 2.05 15.85
CA GLU A 361 3.84 2.77 17.12
C GLU A 361 3.69 1.81 18.31
N GLU A 362 2.77 0.84 18.22
CA GLU A 362 2.54 -0.17 19.27
C GLU A 362 3.76 -1.11 19.43
N MET A 363 4.36 -1.57 18.34
CA MET A 363 5.51 -2.51 18.40
C MET A 363 6.83 -1.84 18.79
N THR A 364 6.95 -0.53 18.60
CA THR A 364 8.14 0.24 18.99
C THR A 364 7.95 0.96 20.33
N ASP A 365 6.91 0.61 21.10
CA ASP A 365 6.58 1.27 22.38
C ASP A 365 6.52 2.81 22.26
N GLY A 366 6.05 3.32 21.13
CA GLY A 366 5.95 4.76 20.85
C GLY A 366 7.26 5.44 20.43
N ALA A 367 8.36 4.70 20.27
CA ALA A 367 9.63 5.27 19.81
C ALA A 367 9.50 5.88 18.38
N ILE A 368 8.66 5.29 17.55
CA ILE A 368 8.24 5.82 16.26
C ILE A 368 6.76 6.18 16.36
N SER A 369 6.44 7.46 16.47
CA SER A 369 5.04 7.87 16.56
C SER A 369 4.32 7.76 15.22
N ALA A 370 3.06 7.31 15.24
CA ALA A 370 2.20 7.22 14.06
C ALA A 370 2.09 8.56 13.30
N LYS A 371 2.08 9.68 14.04
CA LYS A 371 2.04 11.03 13.43
C LYS A 371 3.32 11.36 12.65
N ALA A 372 4.50 11.08 13.21
CA ALA A 372 5.78 11.35 12.54
C ALA A 372 5.92 10.50 11.29
N MET A 373 5.55 9.23 11.38
CA MET A 373 5.55 8.30 10.26
C MET A 373 4.56 8.74 9.17
N GLY A 374 3.31 9.07 9.53
CA GLY A 374 2.30 9.57 8.60
C GLY A 374 2.74 10.85 7.88
N LEU A 375 3.35 11.80 8.59
CA LEU A 375 3.90 13.01 7.97
C LEU A 375 5.05 12.70 6.99
N SER A 376 5.95 11.80 7.36
CA SER A 376 7.06 11.37 6.50
C SER A 376 6.55 10.72 5.21
N LEU A 377 5.54 9.85 5.32
CA LEU A 377 4.87 9.22 4.17
C LEU A 377 4.19 10.27 3.30
N SER A 378 3.44 11.21 3.88
CA SER A 378 2.73 12.26 3.13
C SER A 378 3.69 13.14 2.34
N ILE A 379 4.80 13.55 2.94
CA ILE A 379 5.84 14.34 2.24
C ILE A 379 6.47 13.51 1.11
N GLY A 380 6.81 12.26 1.38
CA GLY A 380 7.38 11.36 0.38
C GLY A 380 6.47 11.18 -0.82
N VAL A 381 5.20 10.88 -0.58
CA VAL A 381 4.21 10.70 -1.65
C VAL A 381 3.93 12.00 -2.40
N ALA A 382 3.87 13.14 -1.72
CA ALA A 382 3.75 14.43 -2.39
C ALA A 382 4.88 14.67 -3.40
N VAL A 383 6.13 14.43 -3.00
CA VAL A 383 7.29 14.56 -3.90
C VAL A 383 7.19 13.57 -5.05
N SER A 384 6.83 12.31 -4.75
CA SER A 384 6.67 11.26 -5.75
C SER A 384 5.64 11.60 -6.82
N VAL A 385 4.46 12.07 -6.41
CA VAL A 385 3.40 12.48 -7.34
C VAL A 385 3.83 13.68 -8.18
N GLY A 386 4.57 14.64 -7.59
CA GLY A 386 5.17 15.75 -8.35
C GLY A 386 6.12 15.26 -9.45
N LEU A 387 7.00 14.28 -9.14
CA LEU A 387 7.89 13.66 -10.10
C LEU A 387 7.11 12.86 -11.17
N ALA A 388 6.06 12.15 -10.77
CA ALA A 388 5.19 11.43 -11.70
C ALA A 388 4.46 12.38 -12.66
N MET A 389 3.92 13.48 -12.19
CA MET A 389 3.32 14.50 -13.05
C MET A 389 4.34 15.15 -13.99
N THR A 390 5.56 15.38 -13.51
CA THR A 390 6.67 15.83 -14.37
C THR A 390 6.96 14.82 -15.49
N ARG A 391 6.94 13.53 -15.15
CA ARG A 391 7.12 12.45 -16.13
C ARG A 391 6.00 12.42 -17.17
N VAL A 392 4.73 12.55 -16.75
CA VAL A 392 3.57 12.62 -17.66
C VAL A 392 3.71 13.75 -18.67
N LEU A 393 4.19 14.94 -18.23
CA LEU A 393 4.37 16.09 -19.11
C LEU A 393 5.60 15.99 -20.02
N THR A 394 6.62 15.20 -19.66
CA THR A 394 7.91 15.16 -20.38
C THR A 394 8.15 13.87 -21.15
N GLY A 395 7.38 12.82 -20.91
CA GLY A 395 7.58 11.50 -21.53
C GLY A 395 8.88 10.80 -21.10
N ILE A 396 9.52 11.22 -20.00
CA ILE A 396 10.76 10.61 -19.51
C ILE A 396 10.48 9.18 -19.04
N SER A 397 11.32 8.23 -19.45
CA SER A 397 11.20 6.82 -19.03
C SER A 397 11.20 6.68 -17.50
N ILE A 398 10.30 5.85 -16.98
CA ILE A 398 10.16 5.56 -15.56
C ILE A 398 11.47 5.08 -14.90
N LEU A 399 12.32 4.41 -15.62
CA LEU A 399 13.59 3.89 -15.11
C LEU A 399 14.54 5.00 -14.62
N TRP A 400 14.45 6.22 -15.19
CA TRP A 400 15.23 7.37 -14.70
C TRP A 400 14.84 7.82 -13.29
N PHE A 401 13.67 7.43 -12.83
CA PHE A 401 13.20 7.70 -11.47
C PHE A 401 13.38 6.48 -10.57
N LEU A 402 12.98 5.28 -11.05
CA LEU A 402 13.01 4.07 -10.22
C LEU A 402 14.43 3.59 -9.92
N VAL A 403 15.34 3.59 -10.93
CA VAL A 403 16.71 3.10 -10.71
C VAL A 403 17.45 3.92 -9.65
N PRO A 404 17.53 5.27 -9.74
CA PRO A 404 18.16 6.06 -8.67
C PRO A 404 17.41 5.97 -7.35
N GLY A 405 16.07 5.97 -7.36
CA GLY A 405 15.28 5.89 -6.15
C GLY A 405 15.49 4.60 -5.38
N TYR A 406 15.38 3.46 -6.02
CA TYR A 406 15.69 2.17 -5.40
C TYR A 406 17.17 2.02 -5.04
N ALA A 407 18.10 2.55 -5.85
CA ALA A 407 19.52 2.56 -5.50
C ALA A 407 19.77 3.32 -4.18
N ILE A 408 19.16 4.51 -4.02
CA ILE A 408 19.24 5.27 -2.76
C ILE A 408 18.60 4.49 -1.62
N ALA A 409 17.40 3.93 -1.82
CA ALA A 409 16.71 3.15 -0.81
C ALA A 409 17.53 1.94 -0.34
N LEU A 410 18.08 1.17 -1.28
CA LEU A 410 18.92 0.01 -0.98
C LEU A 410 20.25 0.40 -0.32
N LEU A 411 20.84 1.52 -0.74
CA LEU A 411 22.06 2.03 -0.11
C LEU A 411 21.80 2.42 1.36
N LEU A 412 20.69 3.10 1.62
CA LEU A 412 20.30 3.51 2.98
C LEU A 412 20.12 2.32 3.94
N THR A 413 19.77 1.12 3.45
CA THR A 413 19.60 -0.07 4.28
C THR A 413 20.85 -0.46 5.08
N PHE A 414 22.03 -0.06 4.60
CA PHE A 414 23.30 -0.33 5.28
C PHE A 414 23.64 0.70 6.37
N PHE A 415 22.94 1.84 6.42
CA PHE A 415 23.22 2.94 7.37
C PHE A 415 22.18 3.06 8.47
N VAL A 416 21.01 2.45 8.31
CA VAL A 416 19.90 2.48 9.29
C VAL A 416 19.75 1.15 10.01
N SER A 417 19.00 1.13 11.12
CA SER A 417 18.72 -0.13 11.83
C SER A 417 17.81 -1.04 11.01
N LYS A 418 17.91 -2.36 11.26
CA LYS A 418 17.16 -3.39 10.54
C LYS A 418 15.64 -3.14 10.56
N ILE A 419 15.12 -2.67 11.70
CA ILE A 419 13.69 -2.38 11.87
C ILE A 419 13.23 -1.21 10.97
N PHE A 420 14.01 -0.12 10.85
CA PHE A 420 13.67 0.99 9.96
C PHE A 420 13.72 0.58 8.50
N THR A 421 14.67 -0.29 8.11
CA THR A 421 14.69 -0.86 6.76
C THR A 421 13.43 -1.66 6.49
N ALA A 422 13.04 -2.55 7.40
CA ALA A 422 11.86 -3.38 7.23
C ALA A 422 10.57 -2.55 7.17
N ILE A 423 10.39 -1.60 8.09
CA ILE A 423 9.24 -0.69 8.12
C ILE A 423 9.20 0.17 6.84
N ALA A 424 10.35 0.68 6.38
CA ALA A 424 10.41 1.50 5.16
C ALA A 424 9.91 0.72 3.94
N PHE A 425 10.43 -0.48 3.73
CA PHE A 425 10.06 -1.29 2.58
C PHE A 425 8.62 -1.83 2.68
N ASP A 426 8.12 -2.15 3.88
CA ASP A 426 6.70 -2.45 4.09
C ASP A 426 5.81 -1.22 3.79
N SER A 427 6.26 -0.03 4.16
CA SER A 427 5.51 1.22 3.94
C SER A 427 5.33 1.57 2.46
N GLY A 428 6.27 1.16 1.60
CA GLY A 428 6.18 1.39 0.16
C GLY A 428 4.93 0.77 -0.44
N GLY A 429 4.72 -0.52 -0.20
CA GLY A 429 3.53 -1.21 -0.66
C GLY A 429 2.23 -0.68 -0.03
N VAL A 430 2.29 -0.29 1.24
CA VAL A 430 1.13 0.21 1.98
C VAL A 430 0.68 1.60 1.52
N ALA A 431 1.60 2.47 1.09
CA ALA A 431 1.31 3.84 0.67
C ALA A 431 0.68 3.94 -0.72
N SER A 432 0.77 2.89 -1.53
CA SER A 432 0.28 2.83 -2.90
C SER A 432 -1.04 2.05 -3.04
N GLY A 433 -1.95 2.19 -2.09
CA GLY A 433 -3.22 1.47 -2.02
C GLY A 433 -4.33 2.05 -2.93
N PRO A 434 -5.62 1.73 -2.59
CA PRO A 434 -6.78 1.98 -3.43
C PRO A 434 -6.91 3.40 -3.98
N MET A 435 -6.68 4.41 -3.16
CA MET A 435 -6.83 5.79 -3.60
C MET A 435 -5.78 6.21 -4.64
N THR A 436 -4.60 5.60 -4.59
CA THR A 436 -3.56 5.82 -5.59
C THR A 436 -3.95 5.17 -6.93
N ALA A 437 -4.44 3.94 -6.92
CA ALA A 437 -4.84 3.21 -8.13
C ALA A 437 -6.10 3.77 -8.78
N THR A 438 -7.04 4.31 -7.99
CA THR A 438 -8.39 4.65 -8.47
C THR A 438 -8.64 6.15 -8.63
N PHE A 439 -7.77 7.00 -8.12
CA PHE A 439 -7.84 8.45 -8.32
C PHE A 439 -6.56 9.04 -8.94
N LEU A 440 -5.37 8.75 -8.37
CA LEU A 440 -4.12 9.31 -8.90
C LEU A 440 -3.74 8.74 -10.26
N LEU A 441 -3.89 7.42 -10.47
CA LEU A 441 -3.59 6.83 -11.76
C LEU A 441 -4.54 7.34 -12.85
N PRO A 442 -5.88 7.35 -12.68
CA PRO A 442 -6.79 7.99 -13.62
C PRO A 442 -6.50 9.49 -13.84
N PHE A 443 -6.11 10.23 -12.82
CA PHE A 443 -5.69 11.63 -12.94
C PHE A 443 -4.45 11.77 -13.85
N ALA A 444 -3.47 10.88 -13.72
CA ALA A 444 -2.30 10.83 -14.59
C ALA A 444 -2.67 10.38 -16.02
N MET A 445 -3.59 9.42 -16.17
CA MET A 445 -4.07 8.95 -17.47
C MET A 445 -4.75 10.08 -18.24
N GLY A 446 -5.68 10.80 -17.61
CA GLY A 446 -6.33 11.96 -18.22
C GLY A 446 -5.35 13.07 -18.59
N ALA A 447 -4.36 13.33 -17.75
CA ALA A 447 -3.31 14.30 -18.06
C ALA A 447 -2.44 13.86 -19.25
N CYS A 448 -2.12 12.57 -19.34
CA CYS A 448 -1.37 11.98 -20.42
C CYS A 448 -2.13 12.08 -21.76
N GLU A 449 -3.42 11.76 -21.75
CA GLU A 449 -4.29 11.89 -22.93
C GLU A 449 -4.33 13.33 -23.46
N ALA A 450 -4.55 14.31 -22.57
CA ALA A 450 -4.60 15.72 -22.96
C ALA A 450 -3.28 16.22 -23.55
N TYR A 451 -2.16 15.66 -23.11
CA TYR A 451 -0.83 16.03 -23.59
C TYR A 451 -0.38 15.23 -24.81
N GLY A 452 -1.19 14.24 -25.25
CA GLY A 452 -0.90 13.38 -26.41
C GLY A 452 0.20 12.34 -26.16
N GLY A 453 0.42 11.96 -24.90
CA GLY A 453 1.36 10.91 -24.51
C GLY A 453 0.78 9.51 -24.64
N ASN A 454 1.61 8.50 -24.42
CA ASN A 454 1.17 7.10 -24.35
C ASN A 454 0.82 6.73 -22.90
N ILE A 455 -0.44 6.41 -22.65
CA ILE A 455 -0.95 6.09 -21.31
C ILE A 455 -0.13 4.99 -20.66
N ILE A 456 0.19 3.91 -21.39
CA ILE A 456 0.89 2.73 -20.86
C ILE A 456 2.33 3.08 -20.44
N THR A 457 3.03 3.89 -21.23
CA THR A 457 4.42 4.24 -20.94
C THR A 457 4.57 5.46 -20.06
N ASP A 458 3.62 6.42 -20.08
CA ASP A 458 3.79 7.72 -19.46
C ASP A 458 2.89 7.97 -18.25
N ALA A 459 1.69 7.37 -18.19
CA ALA A 459 0.80 7.48 -17.04
C ALA A 459 1.02 6.36 -16.01
N PHE A 460 1.06 5.09 -16.47
CA PHE A 460 1.43 3.97 -15.57
C PHE A 460 2.81 4.18 -14.96
N GLY A 461 3.03 3.63 -13.78
CA GLY A 461 4.24 3.83 -12.98
C GLY A 461 4.09 4.87 -11.87
N ILE A 462 2.93 5.55 -11.78
CA ILE A 462 2.67 6.46 -10.67
C ILE A 462 2.54 5.71 -9.36
N VAL A 463 1.92 4.53 -9.36
CA VAL A 463 1.79 3.67 -8.18
C VAL A 463 3.17 3.22 -7.71
N ALA A 464 4.04 2.80 -8.63
CA ALA A 464 5.42 2.42 -8.33
C ALA A 464 6.24 3.58 -7.74
N MET A 465 6.08 4.78 -8.29
CA MET A 465 6.78 5.97 -7.78
C MET A 465 6.27 6.34 -6.38
N VAL A 466 4.97 6.23 -6.12
CA VAL A 466 4.37 6.40 -4.79
C VAL A 466 4.89 5.35 -3.82
N ALA A 467 5.00 4.08 -4.24
CA ALA A 467 5.56 3.01 -3.43
C ALA A 467 7.05 3.19 -3.11
N MET A 468 7.83 3.77 -4.01
CA MET A 468 9.29 3.93 -3.86
C MET A 468 9.67 5.00 -2.83
N THR A 469 8.98 6.12 -2.77
CA THR A 469 9.39 7.26 -1.94
C THR A 469 9.32 7.01 -0.44
N PRO A 470 8.34 6.29 0.13
CA PRO A 470 8.36 5.86 1.53
C PRO A 470 9.61 5.08 1.92
N LEU A 471 10.17 4.29 1.00
CA LEU A 471 11.40 3.54 1.23
C LEU A 471 12.56 4.47 1.60
N ILE A 472 12.60 5.64 0.99
CA ILE A 472 13.64 6.64 1.23
C ILE A 472 13.30 7.46 2.47
N THR A 473 12.08 8.02 2.55
CA THR A 473 11.72 8.97 3.61
C THR A 473 11.71 8.35 5.00
N ILE A 474 11.24 7.10 5.14
CA ILE A 474 11.26 6.40 6.43
C ILE A 474 12.70 6.04 6.84
N GLN A 475 13.54 5.63 5.89
CA GLN A 475 14.96 5.36 6.20
C GLN A 475 15.72 6.63 6.55
N VAL A 476 15.45 7.76 5.87
CA VAL A 476 16.02 9.07 6.24
C VAL A 476 15.57 9.48 7.64
N MET A 477 14.30 9.27 8.00
CA MET A 477 13.81 9.50 9.36
C MET A 477 14.57 8.64 10.37
N GLY A 478 14.78 7.35 10.08
CA GLY A 478 15.59 6.45 10.92
C GLY A 478 17.04 6.88 11.06
N LEU A 479 17.65 7.38 9.99
CA LEU A 479 19.02 7.91 10.01
C LEU A 479 19.13 9.17 10.89
N ILE A 480 18.16 10.09 10.76
CA ILE A 480 18.10 11.30 11.60
C ILE A 480 17.94 10.92 13.08
N ALA A 481 17.05 9.97 13.39
CA ALA A 481 16.85 9.48 14.75
C ALA A 481 18.15 8.91 15.33
N ARG A 482 18.86 8.06 14.58
CA ARG A 482 20.16 7.48 14.99
C ARG A 482 21.23 8.54 15.22
N ILE A 483 21.32 9.57 14.37
CA ILE A 483 22.28 10.67 14.54
C ILE A 483 21.96 11.48 15.78
N LYS A 484 20.67 11.74 16.05
CA LYS A 484 20.22 12.47 17.24
C LYS A 484 20.53 11.71 18.52
N GLU A 485 20.25 10.40 18.54
CA GLU A 485 20.54 9.51 19.67
C GLU A 485 22.05 9.44 19.97
N SER A 486 22.89 9.31 18.93
CA SER A 486 24.35 9.31 19.05
C SER A 486 24.88 10.65 19.62
N LYS A 487 24.27 11.78 19.25
CA LYS A 487 24.63 13.10 19.79
C LYS A 487 24.23 13.24 21.27
N LEU A 488 23.04 12.76 21.64
CA LEU A 488 22.58 12.78 23.04
C LEU A 488 23.45 11.89 23.92
N HIS A 489 23.80 10.69 23.44
CA HIS A 489 24.68 9.79 24.19
C HIS A 489 26.09 10.37 24.39
N LYS A 490 26.66 10.99 23.36
CA LYS A 490 27.92 11.72 23.46
C LYS A 490 27.85 12.90 24.45
N GLY A 491 26.73 13.64 24.43
CA GLY A 491 26.51 14.74 25.38
C GLY A 491 26.36 14.27 26.81
N ALA A 492 25.66 13.15 27.06
CA ALA A 492 25.51 12.57 28.39
C ALA A 492 26.87 12.04 28.95
N VAL A 493 27.62 11.32 28.10
CA VAL A 493 28.97 10.84 28.48
C VAL A 493 29.92 12.02 28.76
N TYR A 494 29.83 13.10 27.97
CA TYR A 494 30.63 14.31 28.19
C TYR A 494 30.27 14.99 29.52
N GLN A 495 28.99 15.06 29.88
CA GLN A 495 28.56 15.58 31.19
C GLN A 495 28.98 14.69 32.34
N GLU A 496 28.83 13.34 32.22
CA GLU A 496 29.33 12.42 33.27
C GLU A 496 30.84 12.52 33.49
N VAL A 497 31.61 12.60 32.39
CA VAL A 497 33.07 12.78 32.47
C VAL A 497 33.43 14.12 33.11
N HIS A 498 32.74 15.21 32.75
CA HIS A 498 32.98 16.53 33.36
C HIS A 498 32.61 16.56 34.83
N THR A 499 31.46 15.98 35.19
CA THR A 499 31.05 15.87 36.62
C THR A 499 32.00 15.01 37.43
N ALA A 500 32.53 13.93 36.85
CA ALA A 500 33.53 13.10 37.48
C ALA A 500 34.88 13.85 37.62
N LEU A 501 35.31 14.61 36.61
CA LEU A 501 36.53 15.42 36.68
C LEU A 501 36.44 16.57 37.70
N ASP A 502 35.27 17.22 37.79
CA ASP A 502 35.01 18.26 38.79
C ASP A 502 35.02 17.68 40.21
N ALA A 503 34.45 16.47 40.41
CA ALA A 503 34.48 15.74 41.67
C ALA A 503 35.90 15.29 42.07
N TYR A 504 36.79 15.03 41.11
CA TYR A 504 38.22 14.74 41.38
C TYR A 504 39.04 16.00 41.63
N GLY A 505 38.63 17.17 41.06
CA GLY A 505 39.30 18.46 41.27
C GLY A 505 39.12 19.03 42.68
N ASP A 506 38.05 18.65 43.38
CA ASP A 506 37.76 19.07 44.75
C ASP A 506 38.43 18.17 45.83
N MET A 507 39.19 17.15 45.46
CA MET A 507 40.01 16.38 46.41
C MET A 507 41.31 17.15 46.69
N GLU A 508 41.32 17.94 47.77
CA GLU A 508 42.53 18.51 48.34
C GLU A 508 43.57 17.39 48.54
N ILE A 509 44.76 17.57 47.98
CA ILE A 509 45.93 16.77 48.26
C ILE A 509 46.30 17.06 49.71
N ILE A 510 45.93 16.17 50.64
CA ILE A 510 46.46 16.21 52.00
C ILE A 510 47.88 15.73 51.90
N GLU A 511 48.83 16.65 51.85
CA GLU A 511 50.25 16.32 52.08
C GLU A 511 50.43 15.83 53.52
N LEU A 512 50.86 14.58 53.67
CA LEU A 512 51.31 13.97 54.93
C LEU A 512 52.74 14.37 55.24
#